data_53b896973a2491c0f4fd063f6ccfa75d
#
_entry.id   53b896973a2491c0f4fd063f6ccfa75d
#
_cell.length_a   1.000
_cell.length_b   1.000
_cell.length_c   1.000
_cell.angle_alpha   90.00
_cell.angle_beta   90.00
_cell.angle_gamma   90.00
#
_symmetry.space_group_name_H-M   'P 1'
#
loop_
_entity.id
_entity.type
_entity.pdbx_description
1 polymer ?
#
loop_
_entity_poly.entity_id
_entity_poly.type
_entity_poly.pdbx_seq_one_letter_code
_entity_poly.pdbx_strand_id
1 'polypeptide(L)'
;MPYYTFNRSGRNRYLVLRWKNRINGVPTIVKEISVGTADNLGAMLESGISDIVLKSYSAGSNLSTLFMDKKIGFRDIVNSIMAHKGDGMSPSDYMLPFIMNRLSDPCSKNSIERWMNRDYASVIFPTVGSKDFRSIMDRFSDSDMKQILDRIRNRIIEMGYYFTSMFVDASNLYTFIEEN
;
A
#
# COMPACT_ATOMS: atom_id res chain seq x y z
N MET A 1 -2.47 -31.38 3.98
CA MET A 1 -2.86 -30.69 5.22
C MET A 1 -1.63 -30.04 5.83
N PRO A 2 -1.73 -28.84 6.39
CA PRO A 2 -0.66 -28.29 7.20
C PRO A 2 -0.52 -29.04 8.53
N TYR A 3 0.69 -29.12 9.04
CA TYR A 3 0.97 -29.71 10.36
C TYR A 3 2.07 -28.93 11.05
N TYR A 4 2.03 -28.93 12.37
CA TYR A 4 3.05 -28.29 13.20
C TYR A 4 4.17 -29.30 13.51
N THR A 5 5.39 -28.79 13.51
CA THR A 5 6.58 -29.54 13.92
C THR A 5 7.57 -28.60 14.60
N PHE A 6 8.51 -29.21 15.35
CA PHE A 6 9.59 -28.43 15.96
C PHE A 6 10.90 -28.66 15.18
N ASN A 7 11.52 -27.59 14.78
CA ASN A 7 12.89 -27.61 14.30
C ASN A 7 13.85 -27.23 15.43
N ARG A 8 14.98 -27.87 15.50
CA ARG A 8 16.05 -27.57 16.47
C ARG A 8 17.19 -26.87 15.73
N SER A 9 17.59 -25.70 16.22
CA SER A 9 18.78 -24.99 15.74
C SER A 9 19.60 -24.56 16.96
N GLY A 10 20.74 -25.20 17.16
CA GLY A 10 21.54 -25.05 18.37
C GLY A 10 20.78 -25.45 19.64
N ARG A 11 20.66 -24.51 20.59
CA ARG A 11 19.91 -24.71 21.85
C ARG A 11 18.41 -24.38 21.71
N ASN A 12 17.99 -23.72 20.63
CA ASN A 12 16.62 -23.26 20.50
C ASN A 12 15.74 -24.23 19.74
N ARG A 13 14.45 -24.33 20.15
CA ARG A 13 13.40 -25.06 19.45
C ARG A 13 12.46 -24.04 18.79
N TYR A 14 12.23 -24.20 17.50
CA TYR A 14 11.34 -23.34 16.72
C TYR A 14 10.08 -24.12 16.35
N LEU A 15 8.91 -23.57 16.65
CA LEU A 15 7.65 -24.09 16.12
C LEU A 15 7.55 -23.69 14.65
N VAL A 16 7.27 -24.65 13.81
CA VAL A 16 7.22 -24.48 12.36
C VAL A 16 5.94 -25.09 11.83
N LEU A 17 5.23 -24.36 11.01
CA LEU A 17 4.08 -24.83 10.27
C LEU A 17 4.51 -25.26 8.87
N ARG A 18 4.26 -26.52 8.52
CA ARG A 18 4.67 -27.13 7.24
C ARG A 18 3.48 -27.63 6.45
N TRP A 19 3.57 -27.45 5.13
CA TRP A 19 2.67 -28.06 4.15
C TRP A 19 3.44 -29.14 3.40
N LYS A 20 2.94 -30.36 3.43
CA LYS A 20 3.43 -31.46 2.60
C LYS A 20 2.51 -31.67 1.40
N ASN A 21 3.12 -31.88 0.24
CA ASN A 21 2.43 -32.42 -0.93
C ASN A 21 3.23 -33.62 -1.48
N ARG A 22 2.60 -34.46 -2.27
CA ARG A 22 3.32 -35.53 -2.98
C ARG A 22 3.71 -35.02 -4.37
N ILE A 23 5.03 -34.98 -4.62
CA ILE A 23 5.59 -34.66 -5.93
C ILE A 23 6.24 -35.95 -6.42
N ASN A 24 5.77 -36.50 -7.55
CA ASN A 24 6.21 -37.76 -8.12
C ASN A 24 6.16 -38.95 -7.09
N GLY A 25 5.11 -38.98 -6.27
CA GLY A 25 4.92 -40.00 -5.27
C GLY A 25 5.71 -39.80 -3.96
N VAL A 26 6.64 -38.85 -3.92
CA VAL A 26 7.49 -38.58 -2.74
C VAL A 26 6.88 -37.44 -1.90
N PRO A 27 6.70 -37.61 -0.58
CA PRO A 27 6.22 -36.55 0.30
C PRO A 27 7.25 -35.41 0.40
N THR A 28 6.93 -34.26 -0.18
CA THR A 28 7.81 -33.08 -0.23
C THR A 28 7.21 -31.95 0.55
N ILE A 29 8.04 -31.20 1.30
CA ILE A 29 7.62 -29.96 1.96
C ILE A 29 7.57 -28.86 0.88
N VAL A 30 6.37 -28.36 0.59
CA VAL A 30 6.15 -27.33 -0.43
C VAL A 30 6.08 -25.92 0.16
N LYS A 31 5.86 -25.80 1.46
CA LYS A 31 5.84 -24.52 2.18
C LYS A 31 6.20 -24.74 3.64
N GLU A 32 6.98 -23.81 4.19
CA GLU A 32 7.36 -23.78 5.59
C GLU A 32 7.25 -22.34 6.12
N ILE A 33 6.66 -22.17 7.30
CA ILE A 33 6.58 -20.88 7.99
C ILE A 33 7.08 -21.10 9.42
N SER A 34 8.11 -20.36 9.83
CA SER A 34 8.54 -20.34 11.23
C SER A 34 7.58 -19.47 12.05
N VAL A 35 7.02 -20.06 13.11
CA VAL A 35 6.06 -19.39 14.00
C VAL A 35 6.78 -18.67 15.15
N GLY A 36 7.93 -19.21 15.58
CA GLY A 36 8.74 -18.64 16.66
C GLY A 36 9.43 -19.69 17.51
N THR A 37 10.15 -19.26 18.53
CA THR A 37 10.78 -20.17 19.49
C THR A 37 9.74 -20.70 20.49
N ALA A 38 9.96 -21.93 20.99
CA ALA A 38 9.09 -22.54 21.99
C ALA A 38 9.01 -21.67 23.28
N ASP A 39 10.12 -21.06 23.65
CA ASP A 39 10.20 -20.22 24.85
C ASP A 39 9.39 -18.92 24.69
N ASN A 40 9.47 -18.28 23.51
CA ASN A 40 8.65 -17.09 23.21
C ASN A 40 7.15 -17.41 23.17
N LEU A 41 6.78 -18.56 22.62
CA LEU A 41 5.38 -19.02 22.62
C LEU A 41 4.90 -19.36 24.03
N GLY A 42 5.75 -19.98 24.86
CA GLY A 42 5.48 -20.24 26.27
C GLY A 42 5.24 -18.93 27.02
N ALA A 43 6.14 -17.96 26.88
CA ALA A 43 5.98 -16.63 27.48
C ALA A 43 4.72 -15.90 27.01
N MET A 44 4.37 -15.98 25.73
CA MET A 44 3.12 -15.42 25.20
C MET A 44 1.86 -16.09 25.76
N LEU A 45 1.90 -17.41 25.99
CA LEU A 45 0.78 -18.14 26.59
C LEU A 45 0.67 -17.89 28.10
N GLU A 46 1.79 -17.71 28.79
CA GLU A 46 1.85 -17.41 30.22
C GLU A 46 1.43 -15.96 30.52
N SER A 47 1.80 -15.00 29.66
CA SER A 47 1.36 -13.59 29.77
C SER A 47 -0.12 -13.40 29.50
N GLY A 48 -0.78 -14.42 28.96
CA GLY A 48 -2.18 -14.40 28.57
C GLY A 48 -2.43 -13.69 27.23
N ILE A 49 -3.62 -13.96 26.68
CA ILE A 49 -4.06 -13.40 25.39
C ILE A 49 -4.32 -11.86 25.48
N SER A 50 -4.26 -11.30 26.69
CA SER A 50 -4.49 -9.87 26.97
C SER A 50 -3.54 -8.92 26.20
N ASP A 51 -2.36 -9.39 25.77
CA ASP A 51 -1.39 -8.56 25.05
C ASP A 51 -1.54 -8.63 23.52
N ILE A 52 -2.50 -9.41 23.02
CA ILE A 52 -2.78 -9.44 21.57
C ILE A 52 -3.62 -8.21 21.20
N VAL A 53 -2.98 -7.23 20.61
CA VAL A 53 -3.66 -6.07 20.03
C VAL A 53 -4.13 -6.45 18.63
N LEU A 54 -5.43 -6.71 18.48
CA LEU A 54 -6.04 -6.91 17.18
C LEU A 54 -6.33 -5.54 16.55
N LYS A 55 -5.75 -5.30 15.38
CA LYS A 55 -6.07 -4.13 14.56
C LYS A 55 -6.86 -4.58 13.34
N SER A 56 -7.99 -3.95 13.12
CA SER A 56 -8.80 -4.13 11.92
C SER A 56 -8.64 -2.92 11.02
N TYR A 57 -8.44 -3.14 9.74
CA TYR A 57 -8.27 -2.10 8.73
C TYR A 57 -9.31 -2.25 7.62
N SER A 58 -9.82 -1.12 7.13
CA SER A 58 -10.58 -1.10 5.89
C SER A 58 -9.60 -1.25 4.72
N ALA A 59 -9.74 -2.31 3.92
CA ALA A 59 -8.79 -2.61 2.84
C ALA A 59 -9.40 -2.55 1.43
N GLY A 60 -10.73 -2.52 1.31
CA GLY A 60 -11.40 -2.71 0.01
C GLY A 60 -11.00 -1.69 -1.05
N SER A 61 -11.10 -0.40 -0.76
CA SER A 61 -10.71 0.69 -1.67
C SER A 61 -9.22 0.69 -1.98
N ASN A 62 -8.39 0.38 -0.97
CA ASN A 62 -6.93 0.34 -1.14
C ASN A 62 -6.49 -0.80 -2.05
N LEU A 63 -7.07 -1.99 -1.88
CA LEU A 63 -6.79 -3.14 -2.75
C LEU A 63 -7.26 -2.87 -4.19
N SER A 64 -8.40 -2.21 -4.36
CA SER A 64 -8.88 -1.78 -5.68
C SER A 64 -7.93 -0.77 -6.32
N THR A 65 -7.42 0.20 -5.55
CA THR A 65 -6.44 1.18 -6.03
C THR A 65 -5.14 0.49 -6.45
N LEU A 66 -4.63 -0.45 -5.66
CA LEU A 66 -3.42 -1.22 -6.00
C LEU A 66 -3.62 -2.11 -7.23
N PHE A 67 -4.80 -2.69 -7.36
CA PHE A 67 -5.14 -3.47 -8.56
C PHE A 67 -5.14 -2.57 -9.81
N MET A 68 -5.72 -1.38 -9.72
CA MET A 68 -5.73 -0.41 -10.83
C MET A 68 -4.34 0.14 -11.11
N ASP A 69 -3.54 0.43 -10.07
CA ASP A 69 -2.14 0.80 -10.21
C ASP A 69 -1.38 -0.24 -11.05
N LYS A 70 -1.48 -1.51 -10.67
CA LYS A 70 -0.83 -2.61 -11.41
C LYS A 70 -1.35 -2.73 -12.85
N LYS A 71 -2.64 -2.51 -13.06
CA LYS A 71 -3.27 -2.64 -14.39
C LYS A 71 -2.88 -1.49 -15.34
N ILE A 72 -2.86 -0.26 -14.83
CA ILE A 72 -2.52 0.94 -15.60
C ILE A 72 -1.01 1.12 -15.71
N GLY A 73 -0.24 0.64 -14.73
CA GLY A 73 1.20 0.91 -14.60
C GLY A 73 1.48 2.32 -14.07
N PHE A 74 0.64 2.81 -13.13
CA PHE A 74 0.73 4.17 -12.60
C PHE A 74 2.11 4.47 -12.00
N ARG A 75 2.65 3.55 -11.19
CA ARG A 75 3.98 3.72 -10.60
C ARG A 75 5.07 3.86 -11.65
N ASP A 76 5.05 3.03 -12.68
CA ASP A 76 6.04 3.07 -13.75
C ASP A 76 5.94 4.37 -14.53
N ILE A 77 4.72 4.84 -14.81
CA ILE A 77 4.49 6.13 -15.48
C ILE A 77 5.06 7.27 -14.66
N VAL A 78 4.68 7.39 -13.38
CA VAL A 78 5.12 8.48 -12.50
C VAL A 78 6.64 8.46 -12.33
N ASN A 79 7.21 7.31 -12.00
CA ASN A 79 8.64 7.18 -11.72
C ASN A 79 9.51 7.35 -12.98
N SER A 80 8.95 7.13 -14.19
CA SER A 80 9.66 7.40 -15.44
C SER A 80 9.73 8.89 -15.80
N ILE A 81 8.80 9.70 -15.28
CA ILE A 81 8.75 11.15 -15.52
C ILE A 81 9.47 11.89 -14.39
N MET A 82 9.22 11.47 -13.16
CA MET A 82 9.83 12.07 -11.98
C MET A 82 11.04 11.27 -11.51
N ALA A 83 12.21 11.85 -11.63
CA ALA A 83 13.43 11.21 -11.13
C ALA A 83 13.36 10.98 -9.63
N HIS A 84 13.64 9.75 -9.22
CA HIS A 84 13.87 9.42 -7.82
C HIS A 84 15.17 10.06 -7.34
N LYS A 85 15.15 10.77 -6.22
CA LYS A 85 16.33 11.41 -5.64
C LYS A 85 16.60 10.80 -4.26
N GLY A 86 17.73 10.11 -4.13
CA GLY A 86 18.21 9.55 -2.86
C GLY A 86 17.56 8.21 -2.49
N ASP A 87 17.75 7.81 -1.23
CA ASP A 87 17.34 6.50 -0.68
C ASP A 87 15.89 6.49 -0.13
N GLY A 88 15.12 7.55 -0.38
CA GLY A 88 13.74 7.68 0.11
C GLY A 88 12.73 6.89 -0.71
N MET A 89 11.44 7.10 -0.42
CA MET A 89 10.34 6.55 -1.20
C MET A 89 10.33 7.12 -2.62
N SER A 90 9.86 6.31 -3.57
CA SER A 90 9.65 6.78 -4.95
C SER A 90 8.55 7.86 -5.01
N PRO A 91 8.55 8.74 -6.03
CA PRO A 91 7.48 9.73 -6.20
C PRO A 91 6.09 9.11 -6.23
N SER A 92 5.91 7.98 -6.88
CA SER A 92 4.64 7.27 -6.94
C SER A 92 4.19 6.71 -5.58
N ASP A 93 5.14 6.24 -4.74
CA ASP A 93 4.83 5.73 -3.40
C ASP A 93 4.39 6.84 -2.43
N TYR A 94 4.85 8.06 -2.65
CA TYR A 94 4.29 9.23 -1.96
C TYR A 94 2.88 9.57 -2.45
N MET A 95 2.59 9.44 -3.75
CA MET A 95 1.30 9.82 -4.32
C MET A 95 0.18 8.82 -4.01
N LEU A 96 0.48 7.52 -4.03
CA LEU A 96 -0.55 6.48 -3.87
C LEU A 96 -1.35 6.59 -2.57
N PRO A 97 -0.76 6.83 -1.38
CA PRO A 97 -1.53 7.05 -0.16
C PRO A 97 -2.51 8.22 -0.26
N PHE A 98 -2.16 9.30 -0.97
CA PHE A 98 -3.08 10.43 -1.16
C PHE A 98 -4.22 10.07 -2.10
N ILE A 99 -3.95 9.31 -3.15
CA ILE A 99 -5.00 8.79 -4.06
C ILE A 99 -5.93 7.85 -3.28
N MET A 100 -5.38 6.92 -2.50
CA MET A 100 -6.16 6.01 -1.65
C MET A 100 -7.05 6.78 -0.68
N ASN A 101 -6.52 7.80 -0.02
CA ASN A 101 -7.29 8.65 0.87
C ASN A 101 -8.46 9.32 0.16
N ARG A 102 -8.25 9.88 -1.05
CA ARG A 102 -9.31 10.51 -1.83
C ARG A 102 -10.41 9.56 -2.25
N LEU A 103 -10.08 8.29 -2.45
CA LEU A 103 -11.01 7.25 -2.88
C LEU A 103 -11.72 6.53 -1.71
N SER A 104 -11.15 6.56 -0.49
CA SER A 104 -11.69 5.84 0.67
C SER A 104 -12.40 6.78 1.66
N ASP A 105 -11.66 7.65 2.31
CA ASP A 105 -12.11 8.55 3.38
C ASP A 105 -11.40 9.89 3.23
N PRO A 106 -11.88 10.77 2.33
CA PRO A 106 -11.22 12.03 2.00
C PRO A 106 -11.04 12.93 3.22
N CYS A 107 -9.80 13.25 3.54
CA CYS A 107 -9.48 14.18 4.62
C CYS A 107 -8.54 15.29 4.14
N SER A 108 -8.32 16.30 4.99
CA SER A 108 -7.35 17.34 4.71
C SER A 108 -5.92 16.77 4.68
N LYS A 109 -5.01 17.41 3.94
CA LYS A 109 -3.59 17.04 3.92
C LYS A 109 -2.94 17.00 5.31
N ASN A 110 -3.43 17.80 6.26
CA ASN A 110 -2.92 17.82 7.63
C ASN A 110 -3.40 16.62 8.46
N SER A 111 -4.44 15.94 8.01
CA SER A 111 -5.03 14.78 8.69
C SER A 111 -4.62 13.44 8.06
N ILE A 112 -3.83 13.47 6.99
CA ILE A 112 -3.45 12.27 6.21
C ILE A 112 -2.73 11.23 7.07
N GLU A 113 -1.80 11.65 7.91
CA GLU A 113 -1.06 10.77 8.82
C GLU A 113 -2.00 10.06 9.80
N ARG A 114 -2.97 10.80 10.37
CA ARG A 114 -3.99 10.22 11.25
C ARG A 114 -4.88 9.21 10.52
N TRP A 115 -5.24 9.51 9.28
CA TRP A 115 -5.99 8.58 8.44
C TRP A 115 -5.16 7.33 8.16
N MET A 116 -3.92 7.45 7.72
CA MET A 116 -3.04 6.31 7.44
C MET A 116 -2.91 5.36 8.63
N ASN A 117 -2.76 5.90 9.85
CA ASN A 117 -2.61 5.09 11.06
C ASN A 117 -3.85 4.19 11.37
N ARG A 118 -4.98 4.45 10.73
CA ARG A 118 -6.23 3.70 10.89
C ARG A 118 -6.61 2.90 9.65
N ASP A 119 -5.89 3.07 8.57
CA ASP A 119 -6.19 2.51 7.26
C ASP A 119 -5.16 1.45 6.85
N TYR A 120 -5.56 0.54 5.97
CA TYR A 120 -4.67 -0.50 5.45
C TYR A 120 -3.47 0.06 4.68
N ALA A 121 -3.55 1.32 4.24
CA ALA A 121 -2.43 2.01 3.61
C ALA A 121 -1.16 2.01 4.48
N SER A 122 -1.28 2.05 5.82
CA SER A 122 -0.15 1.97 6.76
C SER A 122 0.57 0.61 6.78
N VAL A 123 -0.08 -0.44 6.29
CA VAL A 123 0.51 -1.78 6.16
C VAL A 123 1.36 -1.90 4.89
N ILE A 124 1.03 -1.08 3.87
CA ILE A 124 1.63 -1.15 2.53
C ILE A 124 2.73 -0.10 2.36
N PHE A 125 2.50 1.10 2.89
CA PHE A 125 3.38 2.26 2.72
C PHE A 125 3.91 2.75 4.06
N PRO A 126 5.13 3.29 4.11
CA PRO A 126 5.58 4.10 5.23
C PRO A 126 4.61 5.27 5.45
N THR A 127 4.47 5.69 6.70
CA THR A 127 3.60 6.82 7.04
C THR A 127 4.07 8.10 6.34
N VAL A 128 3.16 8.73 5.61
CA VAL A 128 3.39 10.02 4.95
C VAL A 128 2.55 11.11 5.64
N GLY A 129 3.14 12.28 5.78
CA GLY A 129 2.50 13.43 6.41
C GLY A 129 2.29 14.62 5.46
N SER A 130 1.78 15.70 6.00
CA SER A 130 1.53 16.93 5.21
C SER A 130 2.81 17.55 4.65
N LYS A 131 3.96 17.37 5.32
CA LYS A 131 5.27 17.85 4.83
C LYS A 131 5.72 17.07 3.61
N ASP A 132 5.54 15.76 3.62
CA ASP A 132 5.89 14.88 2.52
C ASP A 132 5.04 15.19 1.29
N PHE A 133 3.74 15.40 1.50
CA PHE A 133 2.83 15.83 0.44
C PHE A 133 3.29 17.15 -0.20
N ARG A 134 3.60 18.15 0.62
CA ARG A 134 4.06 19.44 0.13
C ARG A 134 5.36 19.29 -0.65
N SER A 135 6.33 18.58 -0.08
CA SER A 135 7.63 18.32 -0.71
C SER A 135 7.50 17.62 -2.06
N ILE A 136 6.60 16.65 -2.20
CA ILE A 136 6.39 15.99 -3.49
C ILE A 136 5.67 16.89 -4.48
N MET A 137 4.64 17.63 -4.03
CA MET A 137 3.89 18.55 -4.91
C MET A 137 4.75 19.69 -5.45
N ASP A 138 5.67 20.22 -4.63
CA ASP A 138 6.61 21.28 -5.05
C ASP A 138 7.63 20.78 -6.12
N ARG A 139 7.74 19.49 -6.32
CA ARG A 139 8.61 18.88 -7.34
C ARG A 139 7.90 18.67 -8.67
N PHE A 140 6.57 18.72 -8.70
CA PHE A 140 5.81 18.57 -9.93
C PHE A 140 5.77 19.89 -10.71
N SER A 141 6.19 19.84 -11.96
CA SER A 141 5.87 20.90 -12.91
C SER A 141 4.53 20.61 -13.60
N ASP A 142 3.93 21.66 -14.17
CA ASP A 142 2.72 21.49 -15.00
C ASP A 142 2.98 20.56 -16.20
N SER A 143 4.21 20.58 -16.73
CA SER A 143 4.63 19.67 -17.80
C SER A 143 4.64 18.22 -17.35
N ASP A 144 5.16 17.92 -16.14
CA ASP A 144 5.18 16.56 -15.61
C ASP A 144 3.76 16.03 -15.39
N MET A 145 2.90 16.87 -14.82
CA MET A 145 1.50 16.53 -14.61
C MET A 145 0.80 16.22 -15.93
N LYS A 146 1.00 17.03 -16.94
CA LYS A 146 0.44 16.81 -18.28
C LYS A 146 0.93 15.50 -18.87
N GLN A 147 2.24 15.21 -18.80
CA GLN A 147 2.81 13.97 -19.30
C GLN A 147 2.26 12.74 -18.59
N ILE A 148 2.11 12.79 -17.27
CA ILE A 148 1.52 11.71 -16.47
C ILE A 148 0.08 11.44 -16.93
N LEU A 149 -0.74 12.49 -17.03
CA LEU A 149 -2.14 12.36 -17.44
C LEU A 149 -2.27 11.83 -18.88
N ASP A 150 -1.45 12.30 -19.82
CA ASP A 150 -1.44 11.84 -21.20
C ASP A 150 -1.05 10.36 -21.30
N ARG A 151 -0.05 9.91 -20.54
CA ARG A 151 0.34 8.50 -20.52
C ARG A 151 -0.72 7.60 -19.89
N ILE A 152 -1.34 8.04 -18.79
CA ILE A 152 -2.45 7.31 -18.16
C ILE A 152 -3.61 7.18 -19.15
N ARG A 153 -3.99 8.29 -19.81
CA ARG A 153 -5.06 8.28 -20.83
C ARG A 153 -4.75 7.30 -21.97
N ASN A 154 -3.55 7.35 -22.52
CA ASN A 154 -3.16 6.46 -23.60
C ASN A 154 -3.21 5.00 -23.15
N ARG A 155 -2.76 4.71 -21.93
CA ARG A 155 -2.81 3.37 -21.37
C ARG A 155 -4.24 2.85 -21.19
N ILE A 156 -5.16 3.71 -20.77
CA ILE A 156 -6.59 3.37 -20.66
C ILE A 156 -7.19 3.06 -22.05
N ILE A 157 -6.83 3.84 -23.07
CA ILE A 157 -7.26 3.60 -24.44
C ILE A 157 -6.69 2.27 -24.99
N GLU A 158 -5.40 2.00 -24.78
CA GLU A 158 -4.76 0.72 -25.15
C GLU A 158 -5.43 -0.49 -24.50
N MET A 159 -5.99 -0.33 -23.32
CA MET A 159 -6.77 -1.37 -22.63
C MET A 159 -8.18 -1.55 -23.20
N GLY A 160 -8.55 -0.82 -24.25
CA GLY A 160 -9.85 -0.92 -24.92
C GLY A 160 -10.95 -0.09 -24.28
N TYR A 161 -10.64 0.81 -23.35
CA TYR A 161 -11.63 1.72 -22.78
C TYR A 161 -11.70 3.00 -23.62
N TYR A 162 -12.87 3.25 -24.21
CA TYR A 162 -13.14 4.45 -25.00
C TYR A 162 -14.19 5.30 -24.28
N PHE A 163 -13.89 6.58 -24.17
CA PHE A 163 -14.86 7.55 -23.64
C PHE A 163 -15.84 7.94 -24.75
N THR A 164 -17.06 7.46 -24.65
CA THR A 164 -18.14 7.81 -25.59
C THR A 164 -18.93 9.03 -25.16
N SER A 165 -18.81 9.41 -23.89
CA SER A 165 -19.51 10.56 -23.32
C SER A 165 -18.64 11.23 -22.26
N MET A 166 -18.65 12.56 -22.21
CA MET A 166 -17.96 13.36 -21.23
C MET A 166 -18.98 14.26 -20.51
N PHE A 167 -19.01 14.19 -19.18
CA PHE A 167 -19.78 15.11 -18.36
C PHE A 167 -18.81 16.17 -17.84
N VAL A 168 -19.11 17.44 -18.06
CA VAL A 168 -18.36 18.57 -17.54
C VAL A 168 -19.18 19.16 -16.40
N ASP A 169 -18.66 19.08 -15.19
CA ASP A 169 -19.21 19.78 -14.02
C ASP A 169 -18.34 21.01 -13.74
N ALA A 170 -18.96 22.18 -13.79
CA ALA A 170 -18.32 23.44 -13.42
C ALA A 170 -18.64 23.73 -11.96
N SER A 171 -17.74 23.36 -11.05
CA SER A 171 -17.84 23.79 -9.66
C SER A 171 -17.32 25.22 -9.51
N ASN A 172 -18.17 26.14 -9.06
CA ASN A 172 -17.77 27.49 -8.72
C ASN A 172 -17.07 27.50 -7.37
N LEU A 173 -15.75 27.73 -7.37
CA LEU A 173 -14.97 28.04 -6.17
C LEU A 173 -15.08 29.54 -5.91
N TYR A 174 -15.87 29.92 -4.92
CA TYR A 174 -15.86 31.30 -4.39
C TYR A 174 -14.77 31.40 -3.33
N THR A 175 -13.69 32.09 -3.62
CA THR A 175 -12.70 32.49 -2.63
C THR A 175 -13.01 33.92 -2.20
N PHE A 176 -13.36 34.12 -0.93
CA PHE A 176 -13.38 35.44 -0.33
C PHE A 176 -11.96 35.78 0.13
N ILE A 177 -11.23 36.54 -0.64
CA ILE A 177 -9.97 37.15 -0.22
C ILE A 177 -10.37 38.55 0.24
N GLU A 178 -10.36 38.80 1.54
CA GLU A 178 -10.39 40.17 2.06
C GLU A 178 -8.99 40.75 1.83
N GLU A 179 -8.89 41.74 0.93
CA GLU A 179 -7.70 42.58 0.83
C GLU A 179 -7.65 43.48 2.07
N ASN A 180 -6.65 43.23 2.95
CA ASN A 180 -6.27 44.15 4.02
C ASN A 180 -5.21 45.14 3.51
#